data_cd7df3f4cf2667505a3aa932a32d8c3e
#
_entry.id   cd7df3f4cf2667505a3aa932a32d8c3e
#
_cell.length_a   1.000
_cell.length_b   1.000
_cell.length_c   1.000
_cell.angle_alpha   90.00
_cell.angle_beta   90.00
_cell.angle_gamma   90.00
#
_symmetry.space_group_name_H-M   'P 1'
#
loop_
_entity.id
_entity.type
_entity.pdbx_description
1 polymer ?
#
loop_
_entity_poly.entity_id
_entity_poly.type
_entity_poly.pdbx_seq_one_letter_code
_entity_poly.pdbx_strand_id
1 'polypeptide(L)'
;MKLRFICATHKQELRANTEKALKFCQIGFDTGQFYIDHLQWQEAIPHLGCAFEAAEILLSHSNIDNEVSCDWLAASAQLLALNFNNLQHVSQAEDVIWMAINRLEEQLVQYPSQALWMDQYLALLYADLKIYILMAAKVNGPKLETRESVAVMH
;
A
#
# COMPACT_ATOMS: atom_id res chain seq x y z
N MET A 1 -8.55 3.19 -9.24
CA MET A 1 -7.75 2.32 -10.13
C MET A 1 -7.44 1.01 -9.41
N LYS A 2 -7.64 -0.11 -10.05
CA LYS A 2 -7.37 -1.40 -9.44
C LYS A 2 -5.95 -1.85 -9.80
N LEU A 3 -5.05 -1.76 -8.84
CA LEU A 3 -3.67 -2.21 -9.01
C LEU A 3 -3.61 -3.74 -8.97
N ARG A 4 -2.92 -4.34 -9.92
CA ARG A 4 -2.71 -5.79 -10.00
C ARG A 4 -1.26 -6.08 -10.36
N PHE A 5 -0.61 -6.90 -9.54
CA PHE A 5 0.79 -7.27 -9.72
C PHE A 5 0.98 -8.77 -9.92
N ILE A 6 0.11 -9.58 -9.32
CA ILE A 6 0.16 -11.05 -9.42
C ILE A 6 -0.99 -11.53 -10.29
N CYS A 7 -0.70 -12.41 -11.27
CA CYS A 7 -1.75 -12.97 -12.13
C CYS A 7 -2.66 -13.93 -11.34
N ALA A 8 -3.88 -14.15 -11.85
CA ALA A 8 -4.90 -14.95 -11.18
C ALA A 8 -4.44 -16.38 -10.88
N THR A 9 -3.76 -17.04 -11.81
CA THR A 9 -3.24 -18.40 -11.63
C THR A 9 -2.22 -18.47 -10.51
N HIS A 10 -1.27 -17.52 -10.47
CA HIS A 10 -0.25 -17.47 -9.43
C HIS A 10 -0.88 -17.14 -8.06
N LYS A 11 -1.89 -16.27 -8.01
CA LYS A 11 -2.65 -16.02 -6.78
C LYS A 11 -3.28 -17.28 -6.21
N GLN A 12 -3.86 -18.14 -7.08
CA GLN A 12 -4.42 -19.43 -6.64
C GLN A 12 -3.37 -20.34 -6.04
N GLU A 13 -2.17 -20.40 -6.63
CA GLU A 13 -1.06 -21.19 -6.08
C GLU A 13 -0.62 -20.68 -4.71
N LEU A 14 -0.53 -19.36 -4.54
CA LEU A 14 -0.15 -18.75 -3.27
C LEU A 14 -1.22 -18.96 -2.20
N ARG A 15 -2.51 -18.91 -2.57
CA ARG A 15 -3.61 -19.20 -1.64
C ARG A 15 -3.61 -20.65 -1.18
N ALA A 16 -3.18 -21.57 -2.03
CA ALA A 16 -3.10 -22.98 -1.70
C ALA A 16 -1.88 -23.35 -0.85
N ASN A 17 -0.87 -22.49 -0.78
CA ASN A 17 0.39 -22.76 -0.06
C ASN A 17 0.88 -21.52 0.69
N THR A 18 0.59 -21.48 1.98
CA THR A 18 0.88 -20.36 2.86
C THR A 18 2.39 -20.07 3.01
N GLU A 19 3.20 -21.11 3.11
CA GLU A 19 4.66 -20.96 3.21
C GLU A 19 5.23 -20.32 1.94
N LYS A 20 4.72 -20.75 0.79
CA LYS A 20 5.10 -20.19 -0.51
C LYS A 20 4.68 -18.72 -0.61
N ALA A 21 3.49 -18.38 -0.14
CA ALA A 21 3.00 -17.01 -0.10
C ALA A 21 3.87 -16.11 0.79
N LEU A 22 4.24 -16.59 1.98
CA LEU A 22 5.12 -15.85 2.90
C LEU A 22 6.49 -15.61 2.27
N LYS A 23 7.10 -16.64 1.71
CA LYS A 23 8.39 -16.54 1.05
C LYS A 23 8.34 -15.59 -0.15
N PHE A 24 7.28 -15.66 -0.94
CA PHE A 24 7.05 -14.77 -2.08
C PHE A 24 6.94 -13.31 -1.62
N CYS A 25 6.21 -13.06 -0.53
CA CYS A 25 6.09 -11.74 0.08
C CYS A 25 7.46 -11.20 0.52
N GLN A 26 8.24 -12.00 1.24
CA GLN A 26 9.57 -11.62 1.74
C GLN A 26 10.53 -11.31 0.59
N ILE A 27 10.57 -12.14 -0.43
CA ILE A 27 11.43 -11.94 -1.62
C ILE A 27 11.03 -10.66 -2.36
N GLY A 28 9.75 -10.43 -2.55
CA GLY A 28 9.26 -9.21 -3.20
C GLY A 28 9.63 -7.95 -2.42
N PHE A 29 9.47 -7.99 -1.10
CA PHE A 29 9.83 -6.87 -0.23
C PHE A 29 11.34 -6.59 -0.27
N ASP A 30 12.17 -7.61 -0.11
CA ASP A 30 13.64 -7.47 -0.11
C ASP A 30 14.16 -6.99 -1.45
N THR A 31 13.60 -7.51 -2.56
CA THR A 31 13.96 -7.07 -3.91
C THR A 31 13.56 -5.62 -4.15
N GLY A 32 12.36 -5.24 -3.71
CA GLY A 32 11.91 -3.85 -3.76
C GLY A 32 12.83 -2.91 -2.97
N GLN A 33 13.21 -3.32 -1.76
CA GLN A 33 14.14 -2.55 -0.92
C GLN A 33 15.51 -2.40 -1.60
N PHE A 34 16.01 -3.44 -2.25
CA PHE A 34 17.24 -3.37 -3.03
C PHE A 34 17.17 -2.27 -4.08
N TYR A 35 16.10 -2.20 -4.86
CA TYR A 35 15.93 -1.16 -5.87
C TYR A 35 15.77 0.24 -5.25
N ILE A 36 15.09 0.37 -4.13
CA ILE A 36 14.98 1.63 -3.38
C ILE A 36 16.37 2.13 -2.97
N ASP A 37 17.21 1.25 -2.44
CA ASP A 37 18.57 1.58 -1.99
C ASP A 37 19.44 2.08 -3.14
N HIS A 38 19.12 1.70 -4.38
CA HIS A 38 19.77 2.15 -5.60
C HIS A 38 19.03 3.31 -6.30
N LEU A 39 18.08 3.92 -5.65
CA LEU A 39 17.25 5.02 -6.17
C LEU A 39 16.50 4.65 -7.46
N GLN A 40 16.17 3.37 -7.64
CA GLN A 40 15.43 2.84 -8.79
C GLN A 40 13.96 2.63 -8.41
N TRP A 41 13.24 3.74 -8.26
CA TRP A 41 11.87 3.75 -7.76
C TRP A 41 10.90 2.96 -8.65
N GLN A 42 11.04 3.10 -9.97
CA GLN A 42 10.17 2.43 -10.93
C GLN A 42 10.36 0.91 -10.91
N GLU A 43 11.60 0.46 -10.82
CA GLU A 43 11.94 -0.96 -10.76
C GLU A 43 11.47 -1.62 -9.46
N ALA A 44 11.40 -0.88 -8.37
CA ALA A 44 10.92 -1.37 -7.09
C ALA A 44 9.42 -1.69 -7.08
N ILE A 45 8.61 -0.97 -7.86
CA ILE A 45 7.14 -1.04 -7.82
C ILE A 45 6.59 -2.44 -8.05
N PRO A 46 6.97 -3.18 -9.12
CA PRO A 46 6.42 -4.53 -9.32
C PRO A 46 6.70 -5.49 -8.17
N HIS A 47 7.86 -5.40 -7.57
CA HIS A 47 8.28 -6.27 -6.46
C HIS A 47 7.52 -5.94 -5.18
N LEU A 48 7.40 -4.66 -4.85
CA LEU A 48 6.64 -4.20 -3.69
C LEU A 48 5.14 -4.46 -3.86
N GLY A 49 4.63 -4.32 -5.07
CA GLY A 49 3.25 -4.65 -5.40
C GLY A 49 2.96 -6.13 -5.21
N CYS A 50 3.87 -7.00 -5.64
CA CYS A 50 3.77 -8.44 -5.39
C CYS A 50 3.80 -8.76 -3.90
N ALA A 51 4.69 -8.12 -3.14
CA ALA A 51 4.74 -8.28 -1.69
C ALA A 51 3.43 -7.84 -1.02
N PHE A 52 2.87 -6.72 -1.43
CA PHE A 52 1.60 -6.21 -0.92
C PHE A 52 0.44 -7.19 -1.18
N GLU A 53 0.28 -7.66 -2.41
CA GLU A 53 -0.78 -8.62 -2.75
C GLU A 53 -0.58 -9.98 -2.06
N ALA A 54 0.66 -10.44 -1.90
CA ALA A 54 0.95 -11.65 -1.15
C ALA A 54 0.59 -11.49 0.34
N ALA A 55 0.84 -10.32 0.93
CA ALA A 55 0.45 -10.02 2.30
C ALA A 55 -1.08 -10.04 2.49
N GLU A 56 -1.84 -9.54 1.51
CA GLU A 56 -3.30 -9.65 1.51
C GLU A 56 -3.76 -11.12 1.54
N ILE A 57 -3.09 -11.98 0.77
CA ILE A 57 -3.37 -13.43 0.76
C ILE A 57 -3.07 -14.02 2.13
N LEU A 58 -1.95 -13.65 2.75
CA LEU A 58 -1.58 -14.14 4.09
C LEU A 58 -2.61 -13.78 5.15
N LEU A 59 -3.20 -12.61 5.10
CA LEU A 59 -4.26 -12.20 6.03
C LEU A 59 -5.50 -13.09 5.95
N SER A 60 -5.74 -13.73 4.81
CA SER A 60 -6.88 -14.62 4.61
C SER A 60 -6.67 -16.01 5.22
N HIS A 61 -5.46 -16.34 5.69
CA HIS A 61 -5.11 -17.65 6.23
C HIS A 61 -5.03 -17.63 7.76
N SER A 62 -5.71 -18.58 8.42
CA SER A 62 -5.77 -18.70 9.87
C SER A 62 -4.52 -19.32 10.50
N ASN A 63 -3.65 -19.97 9.71
CA ASN A 63 -2.46 -20.66 10.19
C ASN A 63 -1.19 -19.80 10.19
N ILE A 64 -1.29 -18.53 9.84
CA ILE A 64 -0.23 -17.55 10.03
C ILE A 64 -0.69 -16.53 11.09
N ASP A 65 0.25 -16.08 11.90
CA ASP A 65 0.02 -15.03 12.87
C ASP A 65 -0.47 -13.77 12.14
N ASN A 66 -1.67 -13.32 12.49
CA ASN A 66 -2.30 -12.15 11.86
C ASN A 66 -1.48 -10.87 12.07
N GLU A 67 -0.77 -10.73 13.20
CA GLU A 67 0.10 -9.59 13.44
C GLU A 67 1.25 -9.55 12.43
N VAL A 68 1.88 -10.70 12.15
CA VAL A 68 2.93 -10.81 11.14
C VAL A 68 2.40 -10.45 9.76
N SER A 69 1.22 -10.95 9.39
CA SER A 69 0.59 -10.65 8.11
C SER A 69 0.24 -9.16 7.96
N CYS A 70 -0.27 -8.54 9.02
CA CYS A 70 -0.57 -7.10 9.04
C CYS A 70 0.70 -6.26 8.94
N ASP A 71 1.77 -6.69 9.59
CA ASP A 71 3.07 -6.02 9.50
C ASP A 71 3.59 -6.01 8.05
N TRP A 72 3.55 -7.15 7.37
CA TRP A 72 3.93 -7.25 5.97
C TRP A 72 3.04 -6.37 5.06
N LEU A 73 1.73 -6.37 5.32
CA LEU A 73 0.80 -5.55 4.55
C LEU A 73 1.09 -4.05 4.71
N ALA A 74 1.22 -3.59 5.95
CA ALA A 74 1.48 -2.18 6.23
C ALA A 74 2.85 -1.74 5.68
N ALA A 75 3.90 -2.53 5.91
CA ALA A 75 5.25 -2.20 5.46
C ALA A 75 5.34 -2.15 3.92
N SER A 76 4.77 -3.13 3.22
CA SER A 76 4.78 -3.15 1.76
C SER A 76 3.94 -2.02 1.17
N ALA A 77 2.79 -1.71 1.77
CA ALA A 77 1.97 -0.58 1.36
C ALA A 77 2.70 0.76 1.50
N GLN A 78 3.37 0.98 2.63
CA GLN A 78 4.12 2.20 2.88
C GLN A 78 5.25 2.41 1.87
N LEU A 79 6.04 1.37 1.59
CA LEU A 79 7.12 1.44 0.60
C LEU A 79 6.60 1.61 -0.82
N LEU A 80 5.54 0.90 -1.18
CA LEU A 80 4.92 1.01 -2.50
C LEU A 80 4.38 2.42 -2.73
N ALA A 81 3.66 2.98 -1.76
CA ALA A 81 3.15 4.34 -1.82
C ALA A 81 4.29 5.38 -1.91
N LEU A 82 5.36 5.19 -1.14
CA LEU A 82 6.52 6.07 -1.20
C LEU A 82 7.15 6.09 -2.60
N ASN A 83 7.27 4.93 -3.24
CA ASN A 83 7.80 4.83 -4.60
C ASN A 83 6.91 5.53 -5.62
N PHE A 84 5.60 5.35 -5.54
CA PHE A 84 4.67 6.08 -6.39
C PHE A 84 4.78 7.60 -6.19
N ASN A 85 4.89 8.04 -4.93
CA ASN A 85 5.06 9.46 -4.64
C ASN A 85 6.39 10.03 -5.20
N ASN A 86 7.48 9.27 -5.10
CA ASN A 86 8.78 9.67 -5.65
C ASN A 86 8.74 9.81 -7.18
N LEU A 87 7.86 9.08 -7.84
CA LEU A 87 7.62 9.16 -9.27
C LEU A 87 6.55 10.20 -9.66
N GLN A 88 6.11 11.03 -8.72
CA GLN A 88 5.06 12.02 -8.92
C GLN A 88 3.66 11.41 -9.17
N HIS A 89 3.45 10.16 -8.78
CA HIS A 89 2.17 9.45 -8.89
C HIS A 89 1.43 9.46 -7.55
N VAL A 90 1.09 10.64 -7.06
CA VAL A 90 0.49 10.84 -5.72
C VAL A 90 -0.87 10.13 -5.60
N SER A 91 -1.66 10.11 -6.68
CA SER A 91 -2.96 9.43 -6.70
C SER A 91 -2.82 7.92 -6.45
N GLN A 92 -1.84 7.28 -7.07
CA GLN A 92 -1.56 5.86 -6.85
C GLN A 92 -1.03 5.61 -5.43
N ALA A 93 -0.21 6.51 -4.88
CA ALA A 93 0.25 6.42 -3.50
C ALA A 93 -0.93 6.45 -2.52
N GLU A 94 -1.86 7.35 -2.72
CA GLU A 94 -3.09 7.47 -1.94
C GLU A 94 -3.94 6.19 -2.04
N ASP A 95 -4.14 5.67 -3.25
CA ASP A 95 -4.91 4.45 -3.50
C ASP A 95 -4.34 3.23 -2.76
N VAL A 96 -3.02 3.06 -2.77
CA VAL A 96 -2.36 1.95 -2.07
C VAL A 96 -2.61 2.03 -0.56
N ILE A 97 -2.47 3.19 0.03
CA ILE A 97 -2.70 3.38 1.47
C ILE A 97 -4.18 3.11 1.82
N TRP A 98 -5.11 3.60 1.02
CA TRP A 98 -6.54 3.30 1.21
C TRP A 98 -6.84 1.81 1.12
N MET A 99 -6.24 1.10 0.16
CA MET A 99 -6.41 -0.35 0.03
C MET A 99 -5.93 -1.07 1.30
N ALA A 100 -4.77 -0.69 1.83
CA ALA A 100 -4.23 -1.27 3.06
C ALA A 100 -5.12 -0.98 4.27
N ILE A 101 -5.57 0.26 4.44
CA ILE A 101 -6.49 0.65 5.52
C ILE A 101 -7.77 -0.16 5.45
N ASN A 102 -8.41 -0.23 4.30
CA ASN A 102 -9.66 -0.95 4.12
C ASN A 102 -9.49 -2.43 4.47
N ARG A 103 -8.39 -3.03 4.07
CA ARG A 103 -8.11 -4.44 4.34
C ARG A 103 -7.91 -4.70 5.83
N LEU A 104 -7.20 -3.82 6.54
CA LEU A 104 -7.01 -3.95 7.99
C LEU A 104 -8.29 -3.69 8.76
N GLU A 105 -9.11 -2.75 8.33
CA GLU A 105 -10.42 -2.49 8.95
C GLU A 105 -11.38 -3.68 8.79
N GLU A 106 -11.39 -4.32 7.63
CA GLU A 106 -12.14 -5.57 7.42
C GLU A 106 -11.67 -6.67 8.38
N GLN A 107 -10.36 -6.80 8.55
CA GLN A 107 -9.76 -7.76 9.47
C GLN A 107 -10.16 -7.47 10.92
N LEU A 108 -10.19 -6.20 11.31
CA LEU A 108 -10.59 -5.77 12.65
C LEU A 108 -12.06 -6.06 12.94
N VAL A 109 -12.94 -5.88 11.96
CA VAL A 109 -14.37 -6.22 12.09
C VAL A 109 -14.52 -7.74 12.32
N GLN A 110 -13.75 -8.55 11.64
CA GLN A 110 -13.78 -10.00 11.77
C GLN A 110 -13.15 -10.49 13.09
N TYR A 111 -12.10 -9.82 13.56
CA TYR A 111 -11.36 -10.18 14.77
C TYR A 111 -11.20 -8.98 15.71
N PRO A 112 -12.28 -8.58 16.42
CA PRO A 112 -12.23 -7.38 17.29
C PRO A 112 -11.22 -7.46 18.43
N SER A 113 -10.83 -8.68 18.84
CA SER A 113 -9.82 -8.89 19.88
C SER A 113 -8.42 -8.44 19.49
N GLN A 114 -8.19 -8.18 18.21
CA GLN A 114 -6.90 -7.73 17.67
C GLN A 114 -6.78 -6.20 17.64
N ALA A 115 -7.79 -5.46 18.11
CA ALA A 115 -7.83 -4.00 18.02
C ALA A 115 -6.62 -3.32 18.64
N LEU A 116 -6.10 -3.83 19.77
CA LEU A 116 -5.03 -3.19 20.52
C LEU A 116 -3.75 -2.99 19.69
N TRP A 117 -3.30 -4.04 19.02
CA TRP A 117 -2.10 -3.93 18.20
C TRP A 117 -2.39 -3.46 16.76
N MET A 118 -3.59 -3.74 16.24
CA MET A 118 -3.99 -3.33 14.89
C MET A 118 -4.16 -1.81 14.77
N ASP A 119 -4.62 -1.15 15.83
CA ASP A 119 -4.77 0.30 15.86
C ASP A 119 -3.45 1.02 15.60
N GLN A 120 -2.31 0.43 15.97
CA GLN A 120 -0.99 0.99 15.69
C GLN A 120 -0.70 1.05 14.19
N TYR A 121 -1.01 -0.03 13.46
CA TYR A 121 -0.84 -0.07 12.01
C TYR A 121 -1.78 0.90 11.30
N LEU A 122 -3.04 0.94 11.73
CA LEU A 122 -4.02 1.87 11.18
C LEU A 122 -3.61 3.33 11.40
N ALA A 123 -3.11 3.67 12.59
CA ALA A 123 -2.65 5.01 12.89
C ALA A 123 -1.50 5.45 11.95
N LEU A 124 -0.54 4.56 11.69
CA LEU A 124 0.56 4.81 10.77
C LEU A 124 0.06 5.04 9.33
N LEU A 125 -0.86 4.20 8.87
CA LEU A 125 -1.40 4.30 7.51
C LEU A 125 -2.27 5.56 7.33
N TYR A 126 -3.07 5.92 8.32
CA TYR A 126 -3.85 7.17 8.27
C TYR A 126 -2.95 8.40 8.28
N ALA A 127 -1.84 8.36 9.01
CA ALA A 127 -0.85 9.45 8.99
C ALA A 127 -0.23 9.61 7.59
N ASP A 128 0.14 8.50 6.95
CA ASP A 128 0.66 8.51 5.57
C ASP A 128 -0.39 9.02 4.59
N LEU A 129 -1.63 8.54 4.72
CA LEU A 129 -2.75 8.97 3.88
C LEU A 129 -2.93 10.49 3.91
N LYS A 130 -2.89 11.07 5.12
CA LYS A 130 -3.02 12.52 5.30
C LYS A 130 -1.93 13.28 4.54
N ILE A 131 -0.70 12.79 4.56
CA ILE A 131 0.42 13.39 3.84
C ILE A 131 0.14 13.41 2.32
N TYR A 132 -0.29 12.27 1.76
CA TYR A 132 -0.56 12.17 0.32
C TYR A 132 -1.77 12.99 -0.11
N ILE A 133 -2.82 13.06 0.70
CA ILE A 133 -3.98 13.93 0.46
C ILE A 133 -3.54 15.41 0.40
N LEU A 134 -2.72 15.85 1.37
CA LEU A 134 -2.21 17.22 1.40
C LEU A 134 -1.30 17.53 0.21
N MET A 135 -0.46 16.58 -0.22
CA MET A 135 0.38 16.73 -1.42
C MET A 135 -0.46 16.87 -2.68
N ALA A 136 -1.51 16.06 -2.83
CA ALA A 136 -2.43 16.13 -3.97
C ALA A 136 -3.15 17.49 -4.02
N ALA A 137 -3.58 18.01 -2.87
CA ALA A 137 -4.23 19.32 -2.78
C ALA A 137 -3.29 20.46 -3.18
N LYS A 138 -2.01 20.40 -2.79
CA LYS A 138 -1.00 21.40 -3.19
C LYS A 138 -0.76 21.43 -4.70
N VAL A 139 -0.81 20.30 -5.36
CA VAL A 139 -0.62 20.22 -6.82
C VAL A 139 -1.82 20.84 -7.57
N ASN A 140 -3.04 20.66 -7.05
CA ASN A 140 -4.27 21.10 -7.71
C ASN A 140 -4.76 22.50 -7.27
N GLY A 141 -4.51 22.89 -6.01
CA GLY A 141 -4.98 24.13 -5.43
C GLY A 141 -4.52 25.40 -6.17
N PRO A 142 -3.22 25.61 -6.48
CA PRO A 142 -2.74 26.82 -7.15
C PRO A 142 -3.32 27.04 -8.55
N LYS A 143 -3.67 25.96 -9.26
CA LYS A 143 -4.27 26.05 -10.60
C LYS A 143 -5.71 26.55 -10.56
N LEU A 144 -6.45 26.25 -9.51
CA LEU A 144 -7.81 26.72 -9.30
C LEU A 144 -7.82 28.22 -8.97
N GLU A 145 -6.95 28.66 -8.08
CA GLU A 145 -6.79 30.06 -7.71
C GLU A 145 -6.41 30.95 -8.90
N THR A 146 -5.51 30.45 -9.76
CA THR A 146 -5.10 31.17 -10.95
C THR A 146 -6.24 31.32 -11.97
N ARG A 147 -7.13 30.33 -12.06
CA ARG A 147 -8.30 30.39 -12.94
C ARG A 147 -9.34 31.39 -12.44
N GLU A 148 -9.60 31.40 -11.13
CA GLU A 148 -10.53 32.32 -10.50
C GLU A 148 -10.03 33.78 -10.59
N SER A 149 -8.74 33.99 -10.36
CA SER A 149 -8.15 35.33 -10.47
C SER A 149 -8.18 35.87 -11.89
N VAL A 150 -8.02 35.01 -12.91
CA VAL A 150 -8.16 35.41 -14.33
C VAL A 150 -9.63 35.71 -14.68
N ALA A 151 -10.57 34.96 -14.11
CA ALA A 151 -12.00 35.21 -14.34
C ALA A 151 -12.48 36.54 -13.71
N VAL A 152 -11.87 36.95 -12.60
CA VAL A 152 -12.21 38.21 -11.90
C VAL A 152 -11.60 39.44 -12.58
N MET A 153 -10.53 39.30 -13.37
CA MET A 153 -9.89 40.36 -14.10
C MET A 153 -10.58 40.68 -15.45
N HIS A 154 -11.54 39.90 -15.87
CA HIS A 154 -12.36 40.07 -17.05
C HIS A 154 -13.78 40.51 -16.71
#